data_4c4b0108bd16e52b1985f9848529ce97
#
_entry.id   4c4b0108bd16e52b1985f9848529ce97
#
_cell.length_a   1.000
_cell.length_b   1.000
_cell.length_c   1.000
_cell.angle_alpha   90.00
_cell.angle_beta   90.00
_cell.angle_gamma   90.00
#
_symmetry.space_group_name_H-M   'P 1'
#
loop_
_entity.id
_entity.type
_entity.pdbx_description
1 polymer ?
#
loop_
_entity_poly.entity_id
_entity_poly.type
_entity_poly.pdbx_seq_one_letter_code
_entity_poly.pdbx_strand_id
1 'polypeptide(L)'
;MMLMTGIAALAAAVPVPAARALPGSPVPAPTQPPDAAIGSYLFQDEFDGPAGSAPDRAKWLVQTWDDPVVPPVVGHYRDDRRNVFVDGNSNLVLCATQEGTEYFSGKVLSHFRGQINTTWEARIKLDCMFPGLWPAYWLLNQDPLPDGEIDIMEYYGNGLWPPGTTVHAASNGKTWEGKSIPQLVDPGWHTWRVHWGEDGFQFWRDYVDGEEPYFSVPANPIPVYGRPGDSRWPFGIPGYWLQAIFNLAVGGSGGGDPTRAPYPSVMLIDWIRVW
;
A
#
# COMPACT_ATOMS: atom_id res chain seq x y z
N MET A 1 24.55 -55.39 -13.10
CA MET A 1 24.02 -54.45 -14.10
C MET A 1 22.55 -54.23 -13.74
N MET A 2 22.25 -53.23 -12.94
CA MET A 2 20.92 -52.97 -12.38
C MET A 2 20.50 -51.56 -12.84
N LEU A 3 19.55 -51.51 -13.74
CA LEU A 3 18.97 -50.24 -14.23
C LEU A 3 18.15 -49.60 -13.11
N MET A 4 18.51 -48.39 -12.73
CA MET A 4 17.64 -47.51 -11.96
C MET A 4 16.82 -46.64 -12.93
N THR A 5 15.53 -46.89 -13.00
CA THR A 5 14.56 -46.03 -13.68
C THR A 5 14.21 -44.84 -12.78
N GLY A 6 14.64 -43.65 -13.17
CA GLY A 6 14.25 -42.38 -12.51
C GLY A 6 12.80 -42.04 -12.85
N ILE A 7 11.97 -41.87 -11.83
CA ILE A 7 10.62 -41.33 -11.95
C ILE A 7 10.74 -39.80 -11.83
N ALA A 8 10.53 -39.11 -12.94
CA ALA A 8 10.37 -37.66 -12.92
C ALA A 8 8.98 -37.32 -12.36
N ALA A 9 8.93 -36.72 -11.19
CA ALA A 9 7.70 -36.17 -10.64
C ALA A 9 7.34 -34.89 -11.39
N LEU A 10 6.27 -34.96 -12.19
CA LEU A 10 5.63 -33.76 -12.77
C LEU A 10 4.97 -32.97 -11.62
N ALA A 11 5.50 -31.84 -11.29
CA ALA A 11 4.82 -30.89 -10.38
C ALA A 11 3.57 -30.37 -11.09
N ALA A 12 2.40 -30.81 -10.65
CA ALA A 12 1.14 -30.28 -11.12
C ALA A 12 1.01 -28.82 -10.67
N ALA A 13 0.83 -27.90 -11.62
CA ALA A 13 0.50 -26.52 -11.33
C ALA A 13 -0.84 -26.49 -10.57
N VAL A 14 -0.82 -25.96 -9.37
CA VAL A 14 -2.03 -25.72 -8.59
C VAL A 14 -2.79 -24.59 -9.29
N PRO A 15 -4.04 -24.80 -9.74
CA PRO A 15 -4.81 -23.75 -10.37
C PRO A 15 -5.06 -22.64 -9.35
N VAL A 16 -4.72 -21.40 -9.71
CA VAL A 16 -5.13 -20.22 -8.96
C VAL A 16 -6.66 -20.21 -8.96
N PRO A 17 -7.33 -20.19 -7.79
CA PRO A 17 -8.78 -20.15 -7.78
C PRO A 17 -9.22 -18.81 -8.39
N ALA A 18 -9.98 -18.89 -9.48
CA ALA A 18 -10.63 -17.72 -10.06
C ALA A 18 -11.48 -17.07 -8.96
N ALA A 19 -11.23 -15.80 -8.68
CA ALA A 19 -12.03 -15.02 -7.75
C ALA A 19 -13.48 -15.11 -8.19
N ARG A 20 -14.34 -15.70 -7.34
CA ARG A 20 -15.76 -15.87 -7.62
C ARG A 20 -16.38 -14.48 -7.59
N ALA A 21 -16.70 -13.94 -8.77
CA ALA A 21 -17.40 -12.68 -8.91
C ALA A 21 -18.76 -12.79 -8.21
N LEU A 22 -18.92 -12.05 -7.12
CA LEU A 22 -20.24 -11.77 -6.55
C LEU A 22 -20.91 -10.73 -7.43
N PRO A 23 -22.22 -10.81 -7.69
CA PRO A 23 -22.94 -9.80 -8.46
C PRO A 23 -23.00 -8.50 -7.65
N GLY A 24 -22.04 -7.60 -7.88
CA GLY A 24 -22.05 -6.24 -7.39
C GLY A 24 -22.68 -5.33 -8.42
N SER A 25 -23.49 -4.39 -8.00
CA SER A 25 -23.97 -3.28 -8.82
C SER A 25 -22.78 -2.61 -9.50
N PRO A 26 -22.89 -2.13 -10.76
CA PRO A 26 -21.80 -1.45 -11.42
C PRO A 26 -21.40 -0.23 -10.61
N VAL A 27 -20.18 -0.25 -10.08
CA VAL A 27 -19.56 0.91 -9.45
C VAL A 27 -19.40 1.96 -10.57
N PRO A 28 -19.87 3.20 -10.39
CA PRO A 28 -19.66 4.25 -11.39
C PRO A 28 -18.18 4.34 -11.77
N ALA A 29 -17.90 4.54 -13.04
CA ALA A 29 -16.53 4.81 -13.48
C ALA A 29 -15.96 5.98 -12.68
N PRO A 30 -14.68 5.92 -12.25
CA PRO A 30 -14.08 6.99 -11.44
C PRO A 30 -14.20 8.30 -12.21
N THR A 31 -14.75 9.33 -11.55
CA THR A 31 -14.72 10.68 -12.08
C THR A 31 -13.27 11.11 -12.20
N GLN A 32 -12.85 11.49 -13.39
CA GLN A 32 -11.51 12.05 -13.60
C GLN A 32 -11.30 13.26 -12.68
N PRO A 33 -10.07 13.50 -12.22
CA PRO A 33 -9.76 14.73 -11.51
C PRO A 33 -10.14 15.93 -12.38
N PRO A 34 -10.75 16.96 -11.78
CA PRO A 34 -11.39 18.04 -12.54
C PRO A 34 -10.46 18.85 -13.45
N ASP A 35 -9.14 18.80 -13.24
CA ASP A 35 -8.16 19.64 -13.94
C ASP A 35 -7.06 18.87 -14.72
N ALA A 36 -7.03 17.57 -14.65
CA ALA A 36 -6.04 16.81 -15.43
C ALA A 36 -6.58 16.57 -16.85
N ALA A 37 -6.14 17.37 -17.80
CA ALA A 37 -6.28 17.02 -19.20
C ALA A 37 -5.70 15.62 -19.44
N ILE A 38 -6.40 14.76 -20.17
CA ILE A 38 -5.95 13.42 -20.54
C ILE A 38 -4.52 13.53 -21.08
N GLY A 39 -3.52 13.01 -20.33
CA GLY A 39 -2.10 13.04 -20.71
C GLY A 39 -1.16 13.84 -19.81
N SER A 40 -1.59 14.38 -18.67
CA SER A 40 -0.76 15.24 -17.80
C SER A 40 -0.44 14.66 -16.41
N TYR A 41 -0.54 13.34 -16.19
CA TYR A 41 -0.06 12.76 -14.94
C TYR A 41 1.47 12.78 -14.88
N LEU A 42 2.02 13.14 -13.72
CA LEU A 42 3.46 13.02 -13.44
C LEU A 42 3.88 11.55 -13.37
N PHE A 43 2.98 10.71 -12.86
CA PHE A 43 3.13 9.27 -12.81
C PHE A 43 1.75 8.59 -12.87
N GLN A 44 1.68 7.45 -13.57
CA GLN A 44 0.49 6.62 -13.58
C GLN A 44 0.83 5.16 -13.87
N ASP A 45 0.03 4.28 -13.32
CA ASP A 45 0.00 2.87 -13.72
C ASP A 45 -1.43 2.33 -13.62
N GLU A 46 -1.93 1.79 -14.72
CA GLU A 46 -3.23 1.13 -14.81
C GLU A 46 -3.07 -0.40 -14.71
N PHE A 47 -1.86 -0.86 -14.43
CA PHE A 47 -1.47 -2.27 -14.28
C PHE A 47 -1.91 -3.18 -15.43
N ASP A 48 -1.95 -2.62 -16.64
CA ASP A 48 -2.23 -3.37 -17.85
C ASP A 48 -1.13 -4.41 -18.12
N GLY A 49 -1.54 -5.63 -18.41
CA GLY A 49 -0.58 -6.68 -18.72
C GLY A 49 -1.22 -8.07 -18.77
N PRO A 50 -0.50 -9.07 -19.28
CA PRO A 50 -0.98 -10.45 -19.28
C PRO A 50 -1.13 -11.00 -17.86
N ALA A 51 -2.16 -11.84 -17.65
CA ALA A 51 -2.37 -12.51 -16.37
C ALA A 51 -1.11 -13.26 -15.90
N GLY A 52 -0.74 -13.08 -14.64
CA GLY A 52 0.45 -13.67 -14.02
C GLY A 52 1.76 -12.98 -14.37
N SER A 53 1.76 -11.86 -15.12
CA SER A 53 2.98 -11.10 -15.38
C SER A 53 3.43 -10.30 -14.16
N ALA A 54 4.72 -9.91 -14.15
CA ALA A 54 5.24 -8.96 -13.18
C ALA A 54 4.62 -7.58 -13.40
N PRO A 55 4.51 -6.73 -12.36
CA PRO A 55 4.36 -5.31 -12.57
C PRO A 55 5.56 -4.73 -13.35
N ASP A 56 5.34 -3.62 -14.03
CA ASP A 56 6.39 -2.96 -14.81
C ASP A 56 7.59 -2.61 -13.92
N ARG A 57 8.74 -3.25 -14.19
CA ARG A 57 9.97 -3.04 -13.43
C ARG A 57 10.61 -1.68 -13.63
N ALA A 58 10.24 -0.94 -14.67
CA ALA A 58 10.64 0.45 -14.83
C ALA A 58 9.87 1.40 -13.89
N LYS A 59 8.71 0.97 -13.41
CA LYS A 59 7.86 1.72 -12.49
C LYS A 59 7.95 1.25 -11.04
N TRP A 60 8.21 -0.06 -10.82
CA TRP A 60 8.07 -0.70 -9.52
C TRP A 60 9.27 -1.55 -9.11
N LEU A 61 9.75 -1.30 -7.91
CA LEU A 61 10.58 -2.24 -7.15
C LEU A 61 9.66 -3.20 -6.41
N VAL A 62 9.85 -4.51 -6.56
CA VAL A 62 9.25 -5.51 -5.66
C VAL A 62 10.22 -5.79 -4.53
N GLN A 63 9.82 -5.48 -3.31
CA GLN A 63 10.64 -5.69 -2.12
C GLN A 63 10.74 -7.19 -1.78
N THR A 64 11.95 -7.63 -1.40
CA THR A 64 12.22 -9.04 -0.99
C THR A 64 12.87 -9.14 0.38
N TRP A 65 13.01 -8.03 1.10
CA TRP A 65 13.49 -7.99 2.48
C TRP A 65 12.34 -7.68 3.42
N ASP A 66 12.40 -8.22 4.64
CA ASP A 66 11.37 -8.05 5.65
C ASP A 66 11.46 -6.68 6.32
N ASP A 67 10.31 -6.17 6.77
CA ASP A 67 10.26 -4.89 7.49
C ASP A 67 10.58 -5.11 8.98
N PRO A 68 11.52 -4.33 9.56
CA PRO A 68 11.89 -4.43 10.96
C PRO A 68 10.91 -3.70 11.89
N VAL A 69 9.65 -4.10 11.91
CA VAL A 69 8.63 -3.56 12.85
C VAL A 69 8.68 -4.29 14.19
N VAL A 70 8.04 -3.77 15.23
CA VAL A 70 8.01 -4.35 16.58
C VAL A 70 6.56 -4.57 17.03
N PRO A 71 6.11 -5.81 17.25
CA PRO A 71 6.75 -7.07 16.84
C PRO A 71 6.89 -7.16 15.32
N PRO A 72 7.92 -7.88 14.84
CA PRO A 72 8.16 -7.98 13.39
C PRO A 72 7.02 -8.69 12.67
N VAL A 73 6.81 -8.34 11.42
CA VAL A 73 5.98 -9.13 10.52
C VAL A 73 6.57 -10.54 10.42
N VAL A 74 5.70 -11.54 10.30
CA VAL A 74 6.13 -12.94 10.18
C VAL A 74 6.05 -13.45 8.75
N GLY A 75 5.37 -12.71 7.86
CA GLY A 75 5.32 -13.00 6.44
C GLY A 75 6.52 -12.41 5.71
N HIS A 76 7.13 -13.20 4.84
CA HIS A 76 8.26 -12.79 4.01
C HIS A 76 7.78 -12.20 2.69
N TYR A 77 8.29 -11.03 2.31
CA TYR A 77 8.01 -10.46 1.00
C TYR A 77 8.78 -11.22 -0.10
N ARG A 78 8.08 -11.53 -1.18
CA ARG A 78 8.64 -12.28 -2.31
C ARG A 78 8.45 -11.54 -3.64
N ASP A 79 9.46 -11.62 -4.48
CA ASP A 79 9.37 -11.29 -5.90
C ASP A 79 9.04 -12.53 -6.71
N ASP A 80 7.83 -13.05 -6.51
CA ASP A 80 7.35 -14.23 -7.22
C ASP A 80 5.90 -14.03 -7.69
N ARG A 81 5.52 -14.75 -8.76
CA ARG A 81 4.21 -14.59 -9.43
C ARG A 81 3.04 -15.18 -8.63
N ARG A 82 3.26 -15.72 -7.45
CA ARG A 82 2.20 -16.14 -6.50
C ARG A 82 1.84 -15.01 -5.54
N ASN A 83 2.77 -14.10 -5.27
CA ASN A 83 2.61 -13.05 -4.26
C ASN A 83 2.53 -11.64 -4.86
N VAL A 84 3.16 -11.39 -6.03
CA VAL A 84 3.10 -10.08 -6.72
C VAL A 84 2.95 -10.30 -8.22
N PHE A 85 1.80 -9.95 -8.77
CA PHE A 85 1.51 -10.16 -10.21
C PHE A 85 0.37 -9.25 -10.70
N VAL A 86 0.28 -9.10 -12.02
CA VAL A 86 -0.87 -8.48 -12.70
C VAL A 86 -1.86 -9.59 -13.07
N ASP A 87 -3.14 -9.38 -12.83
CA ASP A 87 -4.17 -10.43 -12.99
C ASP A 87 -4.71 -10.59 -14.42
N GLY A 88 -4.34 -9.68 -15.34
CA GLY A 88 -4.84 -9.64 -16.71
C GLY A 88 -6.16 -8.89 -16.88
N ASN A 89 -6.68 -8.30 -15.79
CA ASN A 89 -7.87 -7.44 -15.78
C ASN A 89 -7.51 -6.05 -15.25
N SER A 90 -6.30 -5.60 -15.53
CA SER A 90 -5.77 -4.29 -15.10
C SER A 90 -5.71 -4.13 -13.58
N ASN A 91 -5.34 -5.18 -12.84
CA ASN A 91 -5.09 -5.08 -11.41
C ASN A 91 -3.70 -5.59 -11.05
N LEU A 92 -2.97 -4.84 -10.24
CA LEU A 92 -1.87 -5.38 -9.45
C LEU A 92 -2.44 -6.17 -8.27
N VAL A 93 -1.97 -7.38 -8.10
CA VAL A 93 -2.34 -8.27 -6.99
C VAL A 93 -1.19 -8.42 -6.03
N LEU A 94 -1.41 -8.07 -4.77
CA LEU A 94 -0.57 -8.47 -3.65
C LEU A 94 -1.29 -9.61 -2.91
N CYS A 95 -0.67 -10.78 -2.89
CA CYS A 95 -1.30 -12.01 -2.40
C CYS A 95 -0.55 -12.55 -1.19
N ALA A 96 -1.23 -12.64 -0.05
CA ALA A 96 -0.72 -13.36 1.11
C ALA A 96 -1.00 -14.86 0.96
N THR A 97 0.04 -15.68 1.14
CA THR A 97 -0.01 -17.14 1.02
C THR A 97 0.63 -17.81 2.23
N GLN A 98 0.23 -19.06 2.48
CA GLN A 98 0.84 -19.92 3.50
C GLN A 98 1.43 -21.17 2.85
N GLU A 99 2.67 -21.52 3.20
CA GLU A 99 3.38 -22.72 2.77
C GLU A 99 3.90 -23.47 4.01
N GLY A 100 3.19 -24.49 4.44
CA GLY A 100 3.49 -25.17 5.70
C GLY A 100 3.25 -24.25 6.89
N THR A 101 4.31 -23.91 7.61
CA THR A 101 4.27 -22.98 8.77
C THR A 101 4.70 -21.56 8.42
N GLU A 102 5.13 -21.33 7.18
CA GLU A 102 5.66 -20.03 6.74
C GLU A 102 4.61 -19.25 5.94
N TYR A 103 4.70 -17.94 6.01
CA TYR A 103 3.81 -17.00 5.35
C TYR A 103 4.59 -16.15 4.37
N PHE A 104 3.99 -15.85 3.23
CA PHE A 104 4.59 -15.05 2.17
C PHE A 104 3.59 -14.02 1.65
N SER A 105 4.11 -12.88 1.19
CA SER A 105 3.26 -11.82 0.67
C SER A 105 4.02 -10.92 -0.30
N GLY A 106 3.39 -9.78 -0.68
CA GLY A 106 3.92 -8.81 -1.60
C GLY A 106 4.01 -7.40 -1.03
N LYS A 107 5.08 -6.69 -1.44
CA LYS A 107 5.28 -5.26 -1.24
C LYS A 107 5.94 -4.65 -2.48
N VAL A 108 5.39 -3.54 -2.95
CA VAL A 108 5.93 -2.81 -4.10
C VAL A 108 6.14 -1.34 -3.76
N LEU A 109 7.20 -0.76 -4.30
CA LEU A 109 7.57 0.63 -4.15
C LEU A 109 7.67 1.29 -5.51
N SER A 110 7.08 2.46 -5.71
CA SER A 110 7.23 3.19 -6.95
C SER A 110 8.67 3.70 -7.13
N HIS A 111 9.17 3.70 -8.35
CA HIS A 111 10.40 4.43 -8.68
C HIS A 111 10.16 5.93 -8.82
N PHE A 112 8.91 6.33 -9.00
CA PHE A 112 8.53 7.74 -9.05
C PHE A 112 8.68 8.37 -7.67
N ARG A 113 9.24 9.59 -7.67
CA ARG A 113 9.48 10.41 -6.49
C ARG A 113 8.76 11.73 -6.66
N GLY A 114 7.61 11.87 -6.00
CA GLY A 114 6.85 13.11 -6.00
C GLY A 114 7.36 14.08 -4.94
N GLN A 115 7.24 15.36 -5.23
CA GLN A 115 7.60 16.45 -4.34
C GLN A 115 6.34 17.19 -3.88
N ILE A 116 6.53 18.22 -3.09
CA ILE A 116 5.45 19.12 -2.65
C ILE A 116 4.64 19.64 -3.85
N ASN A 117 3.35 19.88 -3.65
CA ASN A 117 2.34 20.20 -4.66
C ASN A 117 2.02 19.03 -5.60
N THR A 118 2.01 17.81 -5.07
CA THR A 118 1.54 16.62 -5.76
C THR A 118 0.30 16.04 -5.10
N THR A 119 -0.60 15.51 -5.93
CA THR A 119 -1.75 14.73 -5.50
C THR A 119 -1.55 13.27 -5.93
N TRP A 120 -1.77 12.37 -5.00
CA TRP A 120 -1.63 10.93 -5.20
C TRP A 120 -3.00 10.29 -5.00
N GLU A 121 -3.42 9.48 -5.94
CA GLU A 121 -4.67 8.74 -5.82
C GLU A 121 -4.51 7.32 -6.35
N ALA A 122 -5.05 6.36 -5.62
CA ALA A 122 -5.10 4.97 -6.04
C ALA A 122 -6.48 4.36 -5.79
N ARG A 123 -6.90 3.45 -6.67
CA ARG A 123 -8.13 2.67 -6.50
C ARG A 123 -7.79 1.27 -6.04
N ILE A 124 -8.33 0.90 -4.87
CA ILE A 124 -7.92 -0.28 -4.12
C ILE A 124 -9.15 -1.07 -3.67
N LYS A 125 -9.02 -2.41 -3.65
CA LYS A 125 -9.98 -3.33 -3.06
C LYS A 125 -9.27 -4.29 -2.10
N LEU A 126 -9.85 -4.51 -0.93
CA LEU A 126 -9.28 -5.34 0.12
C LEU A 126 -10.07 -6.64 0.31
N ASP A 127 -9.71 -7.70 -0.41
CA ASP A 127 -10.18 -9.06 -0.15
C ASP A 127 -9.26 -9.77 0.88
N CYS A 128 -8.72 -8.98 1.83
CA CYS A 128 -7.75 -9.40 2.85
C CYS A 128 -8.02 -8.76 4.23
N MET A 129 -9.24 -8.29 4.48
CA MET A 129 -9.60 -7.69 5.77
C MET A 129 -9.87 -8.76 6.82
N PHE A 130 -8.83 -9.49 7.21
CA PHE A 130 -8.89 -10.55 8.19
C PHE A 130 -7.90 -10.35 9.35
N PRO A 131 -8.21 -10.89 10.55
CA PRO A 131 -7.20 -10.97 11.60
C PRO A 131 -5.93 -11.66 11.09
N GLY A 132 -4.77 -11.11 11.43
CA GLY A 132 -3.48 -11.63 10.98
C GLY A 132 -2.90 -10.91 9.75
N LEU A 133 -3.68 -10.06 9.06
CA LEU A 133 -3.26 -9.34 7.86
C LEU A 133 -3.23 -7.83 8.08
N TRP A 134 -2.33 -7.16 7.35
CA TRP A 134 -2.11 -5.72 7.47
C TRP A 134 -1.83 -5.11 6.09
N PRO A 135 -2.87 -4.88 5.27
CA PRO A 135 -2.73 -4.14 4.02
C PRO A 135 -2.56 -2.65 4.26
N ALA A 136 -1.70 -2.01 3.45
CA ALA A 136 -1.46 -0.59 3.50
C ALA A 136 -1.18 0.03 2.13
N TYR A 137 -1.60 1.30 1.97
CA TYR A 137 -1.19 2.23 0.93
C TYR A 137 -0.65 3.48 1.60
N TRP A 138 0.64 3.75 1.38
CA TRP A 138 1.37 4.77 2.10
C TRP A 138 2.49 5.40 1.27
N LEU A 139 3.02 6.52 1.73
CA LEU A 139 4.12 7.22 1.11
C LEU A 139 5.28 7.34 2.10
N LEU A 140 6.50 7.12 1.60
CA LEU A 140 7.72 7.18 2.41
C LEU A 140 8.86 7.82 1.63
N ASN A 141 9.75 8.53 2.35
CA ASN A 141 11.10 8.86 1.89
C ASN A 141 12.08 7.84 2.46
N GLN A 142 12.88 7.20 1.60
CA GLN A 142 13.89 6.21 2.00
C GLN A 142 15.33 6.75 2.00
N ASP A 143 15.54 8.03 1.69
CA ASP A 143 16.87 8.65 1.80
C ASP A 143 17.22 8.94 3.27
N PRO A 144 18.51 9.16 3.60
CA PRO A 144 18.94 9.55 4.95
C PRO A 144 18.54 10.97 5.36
N LEU A 145 17.48 11.52 4.76
CA LEU A 145 16.80 12.73 5.18
C LEU A 145 15.94 12.45 6.42
N PRO A 146 15.48 13.49 7.14
CA PRO A 146 14.54 13.28 8.24
C PRO A 146 13.36 12.44 7.77
N ASP A 147 13.07 11.38 8.51
CA ASP A 147 12.01 10.44 8.15
C ASP A 147 10.64 11.13 8.17
N GLY A 148 9.83 10.88 7.17
CA GLY A 148 8.44 11.29 7.09
C GLY A 148 7.65 10.21 6.39
N GLU A 149 6.48 9.83 6.94
CA GLU A 149 5.63 8.77 6.43
C GLU A 149 4.18 9.24 6.43
N ILE A 150 3.47 8.88 5.38
CA ILE A 150 2.07 9.25 5.17
C ILE A 150 1.30 7.97 4.89
N ASP A 151 0.55 7.49 5.88
CA ASP A 151 -0.31 6.32 5.73
C ASP A 151 -1.68 6.80 5.23
N ILE A 152 -1.94 6.60 3.95
CA ILE A 152 -3.16 7.05 3.31
C ILE A 152 -4.32 6.13 3.69
N MET A 153 -4.05 4.84 3.69
CA MET A 153 -5.00 3.80 4.09
C MET A 153 -4.28 2.63 4.74
N GLU A 154 -4.68 2.27 5.95
CA GLU A 154 -4.26 1.07 6.65
C GLU A 154 -5.45 0.33 7.24
N TYR A 155 -5.47 -1.00 7.08
CA TYR A 155 -6.32 -1.88 7.84
C TYR A 155 -5.48 -2.73 8.80
N TYR A 156 -5.90 -2.82 10.06
CA TYR A 156 -5.18 -3.56 11.10
C TYR A 156 -5.94 -4.82 11.51
N GLY A 157 -5.38 -5.97 11.18
CA GLY A 157 -5.93 -7.28 11.55
C GLY A 157 -5.69 -7.68 13.01
N ASN A 158 -5.00 -6.84 13.81
CA ASN A 158 -4.66 -7.12 15.20
C ASN A 158 -5.88 -7.06 16.15
N GLY A 159 -7.00 -6.51 15.70
CA GLY A 159 -8.22 -6.36 16.50
C GLY A 159 -8.13 -5.31 17.63
N LEU A 160 -7.07 -4.52 17.65
CA LEU A 160 -6.82 -3.49 18.67
C LEU A 160 -6.93 -2.08 18.10
N TRP A 161 -6.43 -1.87 16.88
CA TRP A 161 -6.41 -0.58 16.22
C TRP A 161 -7.52 -0.47 15.19
N PRO A 162 -8.26 0.63 15.17
CA PRO A 162 -9.18 0.89 14.08
C PRO A 162 -8.41 1.15 12.78
N PRO A 163 -8.96 0.81 11.61
CA PRO A 163 -8.41 1.26 10.34
C PRO A 163 -8.25 2.77 10.32
N GLY A 164 -7.21 3.28 9.65
CA GLY A 164 -6.92 4.70 9.77
C GLY A 164 -6.05 5.29 8.67
N THR A 165 -5.95 6.62 8.77
CA THR A 165 -5.01 7.46 8.04
C THR A 165 -4.10 8.14 9.04
N THR A 166 -2.78 8.15 8.80
CA THR A 166 -1.79 8.71 9.73
C THR A 166 -0.75 9.54 8.98
N VAL A 167 -0.32 10.64 9.58
CA VAL A 167 0.85 11.42 9.14
C VAL A 167 1.89 11.33 10.25
N HIS A 168 3.04 10.75 9.94
CA HIS A 168 4.18 10.67 10.82
C HIS A 168 5.26 11.67 10.40
N ALA A 169 5.70 12.49 11.34
CA ALA A 169 6.86 13.37 11.16
C ALA A 169 7.92 12.95 12.18
N ALA A 170 9.14 12.68 11.71
CA ALA A 170 10.18 12.18 12.59
C ALA A 170 10.66 13.22 13.61
N SER A 171 10.71 12.80 14.87
CA SER A 171 11.40 13.49 15.92
C SER A 171 12.71 12.78 16.26
N ASN A 172 13.87 13.36 15.93
CA ASN A 172 15.19 12.85 16.32
C ASN A 172 15.57 11.41 15.89
N GLY A 173 14.93 10.86 14.87
CA GLY A 173 15.32 9.57 14.30
C GLY A 173 15.01 8.33 15.16
N LYS A 174 14.15 8.42 16.19
CA LYS A 174 13.84 7.27 17.04
C LYS A 174 12.40 7.17 17.54
N THR A 175 11.64 8.22 17.53
CA THR A 175 10.23 8.23 17.95
C THR A 175 9.39 8.92 16.90
N TRP A 176 8.35 8.22 16.45
CA TRP A 176 7.37 8.75 15.55
C TRP A 176 6.33 9.52 16.35
N GLU A 177 6.14 10.77 15.98
CA GLU A 177 4.98 11.55 16.41
C GLU A 177 4.07 11.71 15.20
N GLY A 178 2.82 11.38 15.35
CA GLY A 178 1.87 11.38 14.25
C GLY A 178 0.55 12.05 14.62
N LYS A 179 -0.17 12.48 13.61
CA LYS A 179 -1.60 12.74 13.68
C LYS A 179 -2.31 11.64 12.92
N SER A 180 -3.31 11.04 13.55
CA SER A 180 -4.09 9.98 12.94
C SER A 180 -5.58 10.18 13.15
N ILE A 181 -6.38 9.63 12.26
CA ILE A 181 -7.83 9.55 12.36
C ILE A 181 -8.29 8.15 11.96
N PRO A 182 -9.15 7.51 12.76
CA PRO A 182 -9.86 6.31 12.35
C PRO A 182 -10.79 6.64 11.18
N GLN A 183 -10.88 5.73 10.22
CA GLN A 183 -11.78 5.88 9.10
C GLN A 183 -12.45 4.57 8.73
N LEU A 184 -13.54 4.65 7.99
CA LEU A 184 -14.19 3.48 7.46
C LEU A 184 -13.36 2.87 6.33
N VAL A 185 -12.97 1.62 6.51
CA VAL A 185 -12.38 0.76 5.49
C VAL A 185 -13.29 -0.45 5.34
N ASP A 186 -13.74 -0.74 4.14
CA ASP A 186 -14.61 -1.86 3.81
C ASP A 186 -14.06 -2.63 2.60
N PRO A 187 -14.55 -3.83 2.29
CA PRO A 187 -13.99 -4.67 1.23
C PRO A 187 -14.36 -4.23 -0.20
N GLY A 188 -15.05 -3.09 -0.38
CA GLY A 188 -15.39 -2.55 -1.69
C GLY A 188 -14.19 -1.97 -2.45
N TRP A 189 -14.44 -1.58 -3.69
CA TRP A 189 -13.52 -0.74 -4.45
C TRP A 189 -13.66 0.70 -3.98
N HIS A 190 -12.54 1.31 -3.54
CA HIS A 190 -12.48 2.70 -3.11
C HIS A 190 -11.29 3.41 -3.73
N THR A 191 -11.43 4.72 -3.98
CA THR A 191 -10.29 5.58 -4.27
C THR A 191 -9.78 6.21 -2.98
N TRP A 192 -8.48 6.25 -2.84
CA TRP A 192 -7.78 6.85 -1.71
C TRP A 192 -6.85 7.94 -2.22
N ARG A 193 -7.14 9.20 -1.83
CA ARG A 193 -6.43 10.38 -2.30
C ARG A 193 -5.75 11.11 -1.16
N VAL A 194 -4.52 11.57 -1.42
CA VAL A 194 -3.83 12.58 -0.61
C VAL A 194 -3.31 13.69 -1.50
N HIS A 195 -3.52 14.92 -1.08
CA HIS A 195 -2.83 16.09 -1.61
C HIS A 195 -1.74 16.55 -0.62
N TRP A 196 -0.52 16.67 -1.11
CA TRP A 196 0.60 17.25 -0.39
C TRP A 196 0.90 18.64 -0.93
N GLY A 197 0.46 19.66 -0.19
CA GLY A 197 0.63 21.07 -0.51
C GLY A 197 1.54 21.81 0.46
N GLU A 198 1.76 23.09 0.20
CA GLU A 198 2.51 23.99 1.10
C GLU A 198 1.83 24.11 2.46
N ASP A 199 0.51 24.01 2.50
CA ASP A 199 -0.30 24.06 3.72
C ASP A 199 -0.37 22.74 4.49
N GLY A 200 0.26 21.66 3.97
CA GLY A 200 0.27 20.33 4.60
C GLY A 200 -0.40 19.25 3.77
N PHE A 201 -1.09 18.32 4.45
CA PHE A 201 -1.74 17.18 3.81
C PHE A 201 -3.25 17.24 3.95
N GLN A 202 -3.95 16.85 2.88
CA GLN A 202 -5.40 16.72 2.83
C GLN A 202 -5.75 15.35 2.25
N PHE A 203 -6.77 14.67 2.82
CA PHE A 203 -7.10 13.29 2.50
C PHE A 203 -8.57 13.14 2.14
N TRP A 204 -8.86 12.33 1.13
CA TRP A 204 -10.21 11.94 0.71
C TRP A 204 -10.29 10.44 0.42
N ARG A 205 -11.49 9.90 0.61
CA ARG A 205 -11.88 8.60 0.10
C ARG A 205 -13.05 8.79 -0.86
N ASP A 206 -12.99 8.17 -2.04
CA ASP A 206 -14.02 8.27 -3.08
C ASP A 206 -14.36 9.73 -3.43
N TYR A 207 -13.31 10.53 -3.64
CA TYR A 207 -13.42 11.97 -3.85
C TYR A 207 -14.44 12.35 -4.92
N VAL A 208 -15.31 13.29 -4.60
CA VAL A 208 -16.20 13.98 -5.52
C VAL A 208 -15.79 15.46 -5.58
N ASP A 209 -15.88 16.06 -6.78
CA ASP A 209 -15.46 17.44 -6.98
C ASP A 209 -16.14 18.40 -6.01
N GLY A 210 -15.33 19.25 -5.36
CA GLY A 210 -15.76 20.20 -4.34
C GLY A 210 -15.97 19.62 -2.94
N GLU A 211 -15.62 18.33 -2.71
CA GLU A 211 -15.72 17.71 -1.41
C GLU A 211 -14.58 18.13 -0.48
N GLU A 212 -14.92 18.50 0.75
CA GLU A 212 -13.96 18.80 1.80
C GLU A 212 -13.19 17.53 2.22
N PRO A 213 -11.89 17.63 2.57
CA PRO A 213 -11.12 16.50 3.04
C PRO A 213 -11.69 15.96 4.36
N TYR A 214 -11.78 14.62 4.49
CA TYR A 214 -12.17 14.01 5.76
C TYR A 214 -11.09 14.17 6.84
N PHE A 215 -9.83 14.38 6.43
CA PHE A 215 -8.71 14.61 7.33
C PHE A 215 -7.71 15.59 6.71
N SER A 216 -7.22 16.52 7.55
CA SER A 216 -6.19 17.47 7.16
C SER A 216 -5.14 17.59 8.25
N VAL A 217 -3.88 17.64 7.84
CA VAL A 217 -2.74 17.89 8.74
C VAL A 217 -2.01 19.13 8.23
N PRO A 218 -2.16 20.28 8.91
CA PRO A 218 -1.50 21.51 8.50
C PRO A 218 0.02 21.37 8.51
N ALA A 219 0.71 22.04 7.61
CA ALA A 219 2.16 22.09 7.60
C ALA A 219 2.67 22.60 8.96
N ASN A 220 3.78 22.00 9.42
CA ASN A 220 4.41 22.34 10.69
C ASN A 220 3.51 22.23 11.96
N PRO A 221 2.64 21.25 12.10
CA PRO A 221 1.70 21.20 13.21
C PRO A 221 2.24 20.44 14.43
N ILE A 222 3.32 19.70 14.29
CA ILE A 222 3.82 18.79 15.34
C ILE A 222 5.05 19.42 15.99
N PRO A 223 4.90 20.10 17.15
CA PRO A 223 6.06 20.57 17.90
C PRO A 223 6.84 19.37 18.42
N VAL A 224 8.16 19.43 18.33
CA VAL A 224 9.02 18.46 18.99
C VAL A 224 8.94 18.62 20.50
N TYR A 225 8.75 17.55 21.22
CA TYR A 225 8.69 17.56 22.69
C TYR A 225 9.86 18.31 23.31
N GLY A 226 9.56 19.32 24.12
CA GLY A 226 10.50 20.04 24.96
C GLY A 226 11.37 21.10 24.30
N ARG A 227 11.18 21.43 23.02
CA ARG A 227 11.92 22.51 22.34
C ARG A 227 10.98 23.41 21.55
N PRO A 228 10.47 24.50 22.13
CA PRO A 228 9.69 25.49 21.37
C PRO A 228 10.49 26.01 20.16
N GLY A 229 9.93 25.95 18.98
CA GLY A 229 10.53 26.45 17.73
C GLY A 229 11.35 25.43 16.93
N ASP A 230 11.57 24.22 17.43
CA ASP A 230 12.21 23.16 16.67
C ASP A 230 11.14 22.29 15.97
N SER A 231 10.75 22.69 14.77
CA SER A 231 9.81 21.96 13.95
C SER A 231 10.54 20.94 13.10
N ARG A 232 10.14 19.68 13.21
CA ARG A 232 10.65 18.61 12.40
C ARG A 232 9.64 18.14 11.38
N TRP A 233 9.14 19.06 10.64
CA TRP A 233 8.28 18.82 9.49
C TRP A 233 9.16 18.58 8.25
N PRO A 234 9.48 17.32 7.89
CA PRO A 234 10.40 17.03 6.81
C PRO A 234 9.82 17.43 5.46
N PHE A 235 8.51 17.42 5.35
CA PHE A 235 7.76 17.59 4.10
C PHE A 235 7.85 19.01 3.52
N GLY A 236 8.39 19.99 4.25
CA GLY A 236 8.68 21.34 3.77
C GLY A 236 10.15 21.55 3.37
N ILE A 237 11.01 20.55 3.47
CA ILE A 237 12.42 20.65 3.12
C ILE A 237 12.56 20.71 1.59
N PRO A 238 13.27 21.71 1.02
CA PRO A 238 13.49 21.79 -0.41
C PRO A 238 14.12 20.48 -0.96
N GLY A 239 13.49 19.91 -1.99
CA GLY A 239 13.95 18.67 -2.59
C GLY A 239 13.54 17.39 -1.84
N TYR A 240 12.78 17.49 -0.75
CA TYR A 240 12.16 16.34 -0.10
C TYR A 240 11.21 15.64 -1.08
N TRP A 241 11.18 14.32 -1.04
CA TRP A 241 10.35 13.54 -1.94
C TRP A 241 9.70 12.37 -1.20
N LEU A 242 8.62 11.88 -1.75
CA LEU A 242 7.89 10.71 -1.29
C LEU A 242 7.71 9.74 -2.47
N GLN A 243 7.67 8.44 -2.19
CA GLN A 243 7.33 7.39 -3.14
C GLN A 243 6.17 6.55 -2.63
N ALA A 244 5.33 6.06 -3.53
CA ALA A 244 4.19 5.22 -3.17
C ALA A 244 4.63 3.79 -2.82
N ILE A 245 4.02 3.25 -1.80
CA ILE A 245 4.20 1.87 -1.33
C ILE A 245 2.83 1.22 -1.18
N PHE A 246 2.70 0.01 -1.72
CA PHE A 246 1.60 -0.90 -1.45
C PHE A 246 2.17 -2.16 -0.82
N ASN A 247 1.59 -2.61 0.27
CA ASN A 247 1.95 -3.89 0.87
C ASN A 247 0.75 -4.61 1.49
N LEU A 248 0.89 -5.92 1.59
CA LEU A 248 0.02 -6.77 2.39
C LEU A 248 0.91 -7.51 3.40
N ALA A 249 1.15 -6.88 4.55
CA ALA A 249 1.93 -7.52 5.61
C ALA A 249 1.16 -8.65 6.28
N VAL A 250 1.87 -9.67 6.76
CA VAL A 250 1.32 -10.81 7.49
C VAL A 250 1.90 -10.82 8.91
N GLY A 251 1.04 -10.78 9.92
CA GLY A 251 1.48 -10.68 11.32
C GLY A 251 1.93 -9.28 11.69
N GLY A 252 2.88 -9.20 12.60
CA GLY A 252 3.41 -7.94 13.12
C GLY A 252 2.46 -7.21 14.07
N SER A 253 2.83 -5.99 14.46
CA SER A 253 2.03 -5.17 15.37
C SER A 253 0.65 -4.82 14.82
N GLY A 254 0.54 -4.56 13.52
CA GLY A 254 -0.72 -4.22 12.87
C GLY A 254 -1.56 -5.43 12.45
N GLY A 255 -0.92 -6.55 12.08
CA GLY A 255 -1.63 -7.76 11.64
C GLY A 255 -2.09 -8.65 12.79
N GLY A 256 -1.25 -8.81 13.81
CA GLY A 256 -1.52 -9.74 14.94
C GLY A 256 -1.26 -11.20 14.55
N ASP A 257 -2.13 -12.11 14.99
CA ASP A 257 -1.94 -13.56 14.80
C ASP A 257 -2.29 -14.02 13.37
N PRO A 258 -1.30 -14.40 12.55
CA PRO A 258 -1.50 -14.78 11.16
C PRO A 258 -2.24 -16.11 10.98
N THR A 259 -2.28 -16.96 11.99
CA THR A 259 -3.02 -18.25 11.91
C THR A 259 -4.53 -18.07 11.79
N ARG A 260 -5.03 -16.87 12.02
CA ARG A 260 -6.45 -16.51 11.98
C ARG A 260 -6.93 -16.03 10.60
N ALA A 261 -6.00 -15.79 9.66
CA ALA A 261 -6.36 -15.36 8.32
C ALA A 261 -6.62 -16.56 7.39
N PRO A 262 -7.56 -16.45 6.45
CA PRO A 262 -7.65 -17.39 5.34
C PRO A 262 -6.54 -17.11 4.33
N TYR A 263 -5.97 -18.19 3.75
CA TYR A 263 -4.98 -18.07 2.68
C TYR A 263 -5.45 -18.87 1.44
N PRO A 264 -5.27 -18.32 0.21
CA PRO A 264 -4.74 -16.99 -0.09
C PRO A 264 -5.71 -15.85 0.25
N SER A 265 -5.17 -14.67 0.58
CA SER A 265 -5.92 -13.42 0.72
C SER A 265 -5.24 -12.34 -0.14
N VAL A 266 -6.01 -11.44 -0.73
CA VAL A 266 -5.48 -10.50 -1.72
C VAL A 266 -5.86 -9.05 -1.46
N MET A 267 -4.92 -8.16 -1.76
CA MET A 267 -5.13 -6.73 -1.98
C MET A 267 -5.02 -6.48 -3.48
N LEU A 268 -6.01 -5.81 -4.05
CA LEU A 268 -6.08 -5.49 -5.48
C LEU A 268 -5.91 -3.98 -5.65
N ILE A 269 -5.04 -3.56 -6.56
CA ILE A 269 -4.86 -2.16 -6.95
C ILE A 269 -5.19 -2.06 -8.44
N ASP A 270 -6.26 -1.33 -8.77
CA ASP A 270 -6.74 -1.11 -10.15
C ASP A 270 -5.84 -0.10 -10.86
N TRP A 271 -5.56 1.02 -10.20
CA TRP A 271 -4.67 2.04 -10.73
C TRP A 271 -4.07 2.92 -9.63
N ILE A 272 -3.00 3.62 -10.00
CA ILE A 272 -2.44 4.77 -9.28
C ILE A 272 -2.17 5.90 -10.24
N ARG A 273 -2.47 7.15 -9.82
CA ARG A 273 -2.25 8.37 -10.60
C ARG A 273 -1.69 9.47 -9.71
N VAL A 274 -0.73 10.22 -10.24
CA VAL A 274 -0.08 11.34 -9.53
C VAL A 274 -0.02 12.55 -10.47
N TRP A 275 -0.42 13.72 -9.97
CA TRP A 275 -0.42 14.99 -10.73
C TRP A 275 -0.10 16.18 -9.85
#